data_4ad868411128a547d04b34d154a1b380
#
_entry.id   4ad868411128a547d04b34d154a1b380
#
_cell.length_a   1.000
_cell.length_b   1.000
_cell.length_c   1.000
_cell.angle_alpha   90.00
_cell.angle_beta   90.00
_cell.angle_gamma   90.00
#
_symmetry.space_group_name_H-M   'P 1'
#
loop_
_entity.id
_entity.type
_entity.pdbx_description
1 polymer ?
#
loop_
_entity_poly.entity_id
_entity_poly.type
_entity_poly.pdbx_seq_one_letter_code
_entity_poly.pdbx_strand_id
1 'polypeptide(L)'
;MISEIIEQTIEVLKKGGTLLYPTDTIWGIGCDARNATAVEKLYAIKERDHSKSMIVLVESGKWKVESEDRPTTYILPEKLWRPMLGDAIADNLAAADGSLGIRIPQHAFCQEVIHRLGAPLVSTSANLSGHPSPQHYEEIEKELKRRVDFCVPPLPELLSTETRGSRIVKLLPDGTTTILRP
;
A
#
# COMPACT_ATOMS: atom_id res chain seq x y z
N MET A 1 -5.47 -9.76 -21.31
CA MET A 1 -5.10 -8.36 -20.99
C MET A 1 -4.90 -8.15 -19.48
N ILE A 2 -5.91 -8.19 -18.61
CA ILE A 2 -5.71 -7.99 -17.14
C ILE A 2 -4.82 -9.08 -16.54
N SER A 3 -4.98 -10.34 -16.92
CA SER A 3 -4.12 -11.43 -16.44
C SER A 3 -2.65 -11.23 -16.78
N GLU A 4 -2.34 -10.76 -17.99
CA GLU A 4 -0.96 -10.43 -18.40
C GLU A 4 -0.37 -9.28 -17.59
N ILE A 5 -1.17 -8.26 -17.30
CA ILE A 5 -0.76 -7.14 -16.43
C ILE A 5 -0.44 -7.64 -15.01
N ILE A 6 -1.26 -8.54 -14.48
CA ILE A 6 -1.03 -9.14 -13.17
C ILE A 6 0.28 -9.96 -13.19
N GLU A 7 0.51 -10.77 -14.22
CA GLU A 7 1.75 -11.55 -14.37
C GLU A 7 2.99 -10.65 -14.43
N GLN A 8 2.96 -9.60 -15.25
CA GLN A 8 4.03 -8.61 -15.32
C GLN A 8 4.26 -7.92 -13.97
N THR A 9 3.18 -7.55 -13.27
CA THR A 9 3.23 -6.96 -11.93
C THR A 9 3.96 -7.89 -10.95
N ILE A 10 3.59 -9.17 -10.93
CA ILE A 10 4.22 -10.18 -10.07
C ILE A 10 5.70 -10.37 -10.41
N GLU A 11 6.06 -10.41 -11.68
CA GLU A 11 7.47 -10.53 -12.10
C GLU A 11 8.30 -9.35 -11.61
N VAL A 12 7.79 -8.13 -11.76
CA VAL A 12 8.47 -6.90 -11.29
C VAL A 12 8.67 -6.95 -9.78
N LEU A 13 7.61 -7.28 -9.02
CA LEU A 13 7.68 -7.39 -7.56
C LEU A 13 8.71 -8.43 -7.10
N LYS A 14 8.70 -9.63 -7.69
CA LYS A 14 9.64 -10.72 -7.37
C LYS A 14 11.10 -10.35 -7.67
N LYS A 15 11.34 -9.47 -8.63
CA LYS A 15 12.68 -8.92 -8.94
C LYS A 15 13.07 -7.74 -8.04
N GLY A 16 12.27 -7.39 -7.04
CA GLY A 16 12.51 -6.26 -6.15
C GLY A 16 12.22 -4.90 -6.80
N GLY A 17 11.32 -4.89 -7.77
CA GLY A 17 10.87 -3.68 -8.44
C GLY A 17 9.76 -2.96 -7.69
N THR A 18 9.49 -1.74 -8.14
CA THR A 18 8.47 -0.83 -7.63
C THR A 18 7.36 -0.63 -8.65
N LEU A 19 6.15 -0.42 -8.15
CA LEU A 19 4.94 -0.28 -8.96
C LEU A 19 4.28 1.09 -8.79
N LEU A 20 3.64 1.56 -9.84
CA LEU A 20 2.52 2.50 -9.78
C LEU A 20 1.25 1.71 -10.15
N TYR A 21 0.23 1.71 -9.28
CA TYR A 21 -0.92 0.84 -9.46
C TYR A 21 -2.22 1.44 -8.88
N PRO A 22 -3.38 1.06 -9.44
CA PRO A 22 -4.69 1.49 -8.93
C PRO A 22 -5.05 0.71 -7.65
N THR A 23 -5.81 1.36 -6.77
CA THR A 23 -6.37 0.75 -5.57
C THR A 23 -7.85 1.09 -5.43
N ASP A 24 -8.49 0.58 -4.37
CA ASP A 24 -9.86 0.92 -3.99
C ASP A 24 -10.03 2.36 -3.46
N THR A 25 -8.94 3.12 -3.41
CA THR A 25 -8.94 4.54 -3.02
C THR A 25 -8.30 5.37 -4.13
N ILE A 26 -7.13 5.90 -3.89
CA ILE A 26 -6.33 6.67 -4.84
C ILE A 26 -5.20 5.80 -5.40
N TRP A 27 -4.59 6.22 -6.50
CA TRP A 27 -3.41 5.58 -7.07
C TRP A 27 -2.28 5.52 -6.04
N GLY A 28 -1.64 4.37 -5.98
CA GLY A 28 -0.53 4.10 -5.07
C GLY A 28 0.76 3.75 -5.79
N ILE A 29 1.87 3.93 -5.09
CA ILE A 29 3.13 3.27 -5.42
C ILE A 29 3.45 2.25 -4.35
N GLY A 30 4.09 1.15 -4.74
CA GLY A 30 4.35 0.05 -3.82
C GLY A 30 5.41 -0.93 -4.30
N CYS A 31 5.69 -1.90 -3.44
CA CYS A 31 6.62 -2.99 -3.68
C CYS A 31 6.25 -4.19 -2.79
N ASP A 32 6.97 -5.30 -2.94
CA ASP A 32 6.87 -6.45 -2.03
C ASP A 32 7.28 -6.01 -0.60
N ALA A 33 6.39 -6.18 0.37
CA ALA A 33 6.60 -5.75 1.75
C ALA A 33 7.73 -6.51 2.47
N ARG A 34 8.18 -7.65 1.93
CA ARG A 34 9.30 -8.43 2.45
C ARG A 34 10.67 -7.87 2.04
N ASN A 35 10.70 -7.05 0.99
CA ASN A 35 11.94 -6.60 0.37
C ASN A 35 12.37 -5.23 0.88
N ALA A 36 13.24 -5.20 1.90
CA ALA A 36 13.74 -3.97 2.50
C ALA A 36 14.41 -3.02 1.47
N THR A 37 15.14 -3.57 0.48
CA THR A 37 15.77 -2.76 -0.58
C THR A 37 14.73 -2.09 -1.46
N ALA A 38 13.64 -2.79 -1.81
CA ALA A 38 12.55 -2.21 -2.59
C ALA A 38 11.78 -1.14 -1.78
N VAL A 39 11.64 -1.33 -0.48
CA VAL A 39 11.07 -0.32 0.43
C VAL A 39 11.92 0.96 0.43
N GLU A 40 13.27 0.83 0.52
CA GLU A 40 14.17 1.99 0.41
C GLU A 40 14.02 2.73 -0.91
N LYS A 41 13.86 2.02 -2.03
CA LYS A 41 13.56 2.64 -3.32
C LYS A 41 12.29 3.49 -3.27
N LEU A 42 11.23 3.02 -2.61
CA LEU A 42 9.99 3.80 -2.48
C LEU A 42 10.20 5.08 -1.66
N TYR A 43 10.97 5.04 -0.56
CA TYR A 43 11.32 6.24 0.20
C TYR A 43 12.08 7.24 -0.70
N ALA A 44 13.06 6.77 -1.47
CA ALA A 44 13.80 7.61 -2.41
C ALA A 44 12.92 8.19 -3.53
N ILE A 45 12.04 7.38 -4.13
CA ILE A 45 11.10 7.83 -5.17
C ILE A 45 10.19 8.95 -4.66
N LYS A 46 9.68 8.81 -3.45
CA LYS A 46 8.78 9.81 -2.83
C LYS A 46 9.51 11.02 -2.27
N GLU A 47 10.83 10.99 -2.18
CA GLU A 47 11.59 11.98 -1.39
C GLU A 47 11.02 12.10 0.04
N ARG A 48 10.75 10.94 0.64
CA ARG A 48 10.02 10.81 1.89
C ARG A 48 10.96 10.54 3.06
N ASP A 49 10.76 11.26 4.15
CA ASP A 49 11.46 10.99 5.40
C ASP A 49 11.00 9.66 6.01
N HIS A 50 11.94 8.85 6.52
CA HIS A 50 11.67 7.55 7.15
C HIS A 50 10.82 7.63 8.42
N SER A 51 10.69 8.82 9.03
CA SER A 51 9.78 9.04 10.16
C SER A 51 8.30 8.86 9.79
N LYS A 52 7.99 8.95 8.48
CA LYS A 52 6.64 8.76 7.94
C LYS A 52 6.50 7.36 7.36
N SER A 53 6.04 6.40 8.14
CA SER A 53 5.82 5.01 7.70
C SER A 53 4.88 4.92 6.48
N MET A 54 5.00 3.83 5.75
CA MET A 54 4.08 3.43 4.68
C MET A 54 3.10 2.40 5.23
N ILE A 55 2.01 2.14 4.51
CA ILE A 55 1.06 1.10 4.87
C ILE A 55 1.32 -0.19 4.08
N VAL A 56 0.77 -1.29 4.54
CA VAL A 56 0.74 -2.54 3.80
C VAL A 56 -0.69 -2.96 3.49
N LEU A 57 -0.89 -3.47 2.28
CA LEU A 57 -2.11 -4.09 1.84
C LEU A 57 -1.99 -5.60 2.07
N VAL A 58 -3.02 -6.20 2.68
CA VAL A 58 -3.03 -7.61 3.04
C VAL A 58 -4.21 -8.33 2.41
N GLU A 59 -4.10 -9.66 2.28
CA GLU A 59 -5.15 -10.51 1.72
C GLU A 59 -6.40 -10.52 2.62
N SER A 60 -7.57 -10.47 2.00
CA SER A 60 -8.84 -10.62 2.71
C SER A 60 -8.97 -12.03 3.33
N GLY A 61 -9.72 -12.12 4.44
CA GLY A 61 -9.99 -13.40 5.11
C GLY A 61 -8.90 -13.89 6.08
N LYS A 62 -7.68 -13.34 6.02
CA LYS A 62 -6.62 -13.64 6.99
C LYS A 62 -6.70 -12.75 8.24
N TRP A 63 -7.47 -11.68 8.19
CA TRP A 63 -7.61 -10.71 9.25
C TRP A 63 -9.05 -10.62 9.72
N LYS A 64 -9.25 -10.66 11.05
CA LYS A 64 -10.52 -10.31 11.67
C LYS A 64 -10.58 -8.78 11.85
N VAL A 65 -10.70 -8.07 10.74
CA VAL A 65 -11.03 -6.65 10.74
C VAL A 65 -12.46 -6.55 10.24
N GLU A 66 -13.31 -5.86 10.96
CA GLU A 66 -14.67 -5.58 10.51
C GLU A 66 -14.61 -4.82 9.20
N SER A 67 -15.36 -5.29 8.19
CA SER A 67 -15.50 -4.54 6.94
C SER A 67 -16.29 -3.27 7.26
N GLU A 68 -15.63 -2.14 7.19
CA GLU A 68 -16.31 -0.85 7.30
C GLU A 68 -16.93 -0.46 5.95
N ASP A 69 -17.92 0.43 5.99
CA ASP A 69 -18.63 0.93 4.79
C ASP A 69 -17.71 1.68 3.82
N ARG A 70 -16.43 1.88 4.19
CA ARG A 70 -15.42 2.60 3.41
C ARG A 70 -14.03 2.03 3.63
N PRO A 71 -13.11 2.21 2.66
CA PRO A 71 -11.73 1.78 2.82
C PRO A 71 -11.07 2.37 4.07
N THR A 72 -10.63 1.52 4.99
CA THR A 72 -10.03 1.93 6.26
C THR A 72 -8.65 1.31 6.45
N THR A 73 -7.70 2.12 6.86
CA THR A 73 -6.36 1.72 7.28
C THR A 73 -6.29 1.72 8.80
N TYR A 74 -5.88 0.60 9.37
CA TYR A 74 -5.67 0.46 10.81
C TYR A 74 -4.19 0.54 11.14
N ILE A 75 -3.80 1.49 11.99
CA ILE A 75 -2.45 1.55 12.54
C ILE A 75 -2.44 0.71 13.81
N LEU A 76 -1.75 -0.42 13.75
CA LEU A 76 -1.68 -1.41 14.83
C LEU A 76 -0.34 -1.36 15.53
N PRO A 77 -0.29 -1.50 16.87
CA PRO A 77 0.96 -1.67 17.60
C PRO A 77 1.61 -3.02 17.26
N GLU A 78 2.93 -3.11 17.40
CA GLU A 78 3.72 -4.29 17.01
C GLU A 78 3.20 -5.60 17.61
N LYS A 79 2.80 -5.60 18.86
CA LYS A 79 2.25 -6.77 19.54
C LYS A 79 1.02 -7.40 18.87
N LEU A 80 0.32 -6.63 18.01
CA LEU A 80 -0.87 -7.10 17.28
C LEU A 80 -0.55 -7.52 15.85
N TRP A 81 0.26 -6.76 15.12
CA TRP A 81 0.54 -7.09 13.72
C TRP A 81 1.63 -8.13 13.53
N ARG A 82 2.69 -8.13 14.38
CA ARG A 82 3.82 -9.04 14.24
C ARG A 82 3.45 -10.52 14.36
N PRO A 83 2.59 -10.98 15.27
CA PRO A 83 2.16 -12.38 15.31
C PRO A 83 1.42 -12.85 14.05
N MET A 84 0.82 -11.93 13.30
CA MET A 84 0.02 -12.24 12.11
C MET A 84 0.83 -12.15 10.81
N LEU A 85 1.74 -11.19 10.70
CA LEU A 85 2.53 -10.95 9.49
C LEU A 85 3.98 -11.43 9.62
N GLY A 86 4.52 -11.47 10.82
CA GLY A 86 5.86 -11.99 11.11
C GLY A 86 6.92 -11.42 10.18
N ASP A 87 7.72 -12.33 9.60
CA ASP A 87 8.81 -12.00 8.68
C ASP A 87 8.33 -11.58 7.27
N ALA A 88 7.01 -11.51 7.03
CA ALA A 88 6.47 -10.99 5.78
C ALA A 88 6.55 -9.45 5.68
N ILE A 89 7.10 -8.78 6.70
CA ILE A 89 7.27 -7.33 6.75
C ILE A 89 8.75 -7.00 6.94
N ALA A 90 9.30 -6.22 6.03
CA ALA A 90 10.65 -5.70 6.15
C ALA A 90 10.77 -4.73 7.34
N ASP A 91 11.90 -4.77 8.06
CA ASP A 91 12.10 -4.01 9.30
C ASP A 91 11.98 -2.49 9.12
N ASN A 92 12.27 -2.00 7.91
CA ASN A 92 12.19 -0.56 7.58
C ASN A 92 10.78 -0.07 7.21
N LEU A 93 9.74 -0.89 7.39
CA LEU A 93 8.34 -0.49 7.16
C LEU A 93 7.61 -0.03 8.42
N ALA A 94 7.92 -0.59 9.57
CA ALA A 94 7.31 -0.18 10.83
C ALA A 94 7.74 1.25 11.19
N ALA A 95 6.84 2.00 11.84
CA ALA A 95 7.16 3.30 12.39
C ALA A 95 8.15 3.18 13.57
N ALA A 96 8.74 4.30 14.00
CA ALA A 96 9.69 4.33 15.12
C ALA A 96 9.10 3.82 16.44
N ASP A 97 7.78 3.92 16.63
CA ASP A 97 7.05 3.35 17.77
C ASP A 97 6.66 1.86 17.59
N GLY A 98 7.15 1.23 16.52
CA GLY A 98 6.85 -0.16 16.16
C GLY A 98 5.47 -0.36 15.53
N SER A 99 4.67 0.67 15.35
CA SER A 99 3.35 0.54 14.73
C SER A 99 3.44 0.36 13.22
N LEU A 100 2.41 -0.30 12.65
CA LEU A 100 2.28 -0.54 11.22
C LEU A 100 0.85 -0.24 10.75
N GLY A 101 0.74 0.51 9.66
CA GLY A 101 -0.54 0.74 9.00
C GLY A 101 -0.90 -0.43 8.07
N ILE A 102 -2.10 -0.99 8.24
CA ILE A 102 -2.56 -2.18 7.52
C ILE A 102 -3.94 -1.91 6.95
N ARG A 103 -4.16 -2.32 5.70
CA ARG A 103 -5.46 -2.24 5.03
C ARG A 103 -5.75 -3.50 4.24
N ILE A 104 -7.01 -3.94 4.26
CA ILE A 104 -7.54 -4.93 3.34
C ILE A 104 -8.15 -4.16 2.17
N PRO A 105 -7.54 -4.16 0.97
CA PRO A 105 -8.08 -3.44 -0.16
C PRO A 105 -9.33 -4.14 -0.72
N GLN A 106 -10.39 -3.40 -0.97
CA GLN A 106 -11.58 -3.89 -1.66
C GLN A 106 -11.42 -3.69 -3.17
N HIS A 107 -10.36 -4.23 -3.73
CA HIS A 107 -9.96 -4.05 -5.12
C HIS A 107 -9.45 -5.36 -5.70
N ALA A 108 -10.14 -5.90 -6.72
CA ALA A 108 -9.85 -7.22 -7.26
C ALA A 108 -8.40 -7.37 -7.74
N PHE A 109 -7.85 -6.37 -8.43
CA PHE A 109 -6.46 -6.37 -8.86
C PHE A 109 -5.48 -6.46 -7.67
N CYS A 110 -5.68 -5.65 -6.64
CA CYS A 110 -4.81 -5.69 -5.46
C CYS A 110 -4.87 -7.04 -4.75
N GLN A 111 -6.06 -7.60 -4.56
CA GLN A 111 -6.26 -8.91 -3.92
C GLN A 111 -5.58 -10.02 -4.72
N GLU A 112 -5.73 -10.02 -6.04
CA GLU A 112 -5.10 -11.03 -6.90
C GLU A 112 -3.57 -10.91 -6.89
N VAL A 113 -3.03 -9.68 -6.93
CA VAL A 113 -1.58 -9.46 -6.82
C VAL A 113 -1.05 -9.96 -5.48
N ILE A 114 -1.69 -9.61 -4.37
CA ILE A 114 -1.29 -10.04 -3.01
C ILE A 114 -1.35 -11.56 -2.91
N HIS A 115 -2.43 -12.18 -3.40
CA HIS A 115 -2.62 -13.63 -3.41
C HIS A 115 -1.50 -14.35 -4.18
N ARG A 116 -1.24 -13.95 -5.43
CA ARG A 116 -0.20 -14.59 -6.27
C ARG A 116 1.22 -14.27 -5.82
N LEU A 117 1.45 -13.11 -5.24
CA LEU A 117 2.74 -12.77 -4.65
C LEU A 117 3.01 -13.60 -3.40
N GLY A 118 1.95 -13.99 -2.68
CA GLY A 118 2.03 -14.68 -1.40
C GLY A 118 2.59 -13.82 -0.28
N ALA A 119 2.48 -12.49 -0.40
CA ALA A 119 3.02 -11.52 0.55
C ALA A 119 2.21 -10.22 0.53
N PRO A 120 2.23 -9.44 1.63
CA PRO A 120 1.68 -8.10 1.65
C PRO A 120 2.34 -7.17 0.62
N LEU A 121 1.57 -6.22 0.12
CA LEU A 121 2.03 -5.20 -0.84
C LEU A 121 2.15 -3.86 -0.11
N VAL A 122 3.31 -3.22 -0.18
CA VAL A 122 3.48 -1.86 0.33
C VAL A 122 2.61 -0.90 -0.48
N SER A 123 2.00 0.06 0.18
CA SER A 123 1.19 1.09 -0.46
C SER A 123 1.42 2.46 0.17
N THR A 124 1.64 3.43 -0.69
CA THR A 124 1.64 4.84 -0.34
C THR A 124 1.09 5.64 -1.53
N SER A 125 0.51 6.82 -1.29
CA SER A 125 -0.08 7.64 -2.35
C SER A 125 0.93 7.99 -3.45
N ALA A 126 0.46 8.06 -4.71
CA ALA A 126 1.28 8.29 -5.90
C ALA A 126 1.62 9.78 -6.11
N ASN A 127 2.22 10.42 -5.10
CA ASN A 127 2.69 11.81 -5.12
C ASN A 127 4.06 11.92 -4.47
N LEU A 128 4.84 12.94 -4.82
CA LEU A 128 6.03 13.32 -4.06
C LEU A 128 5.62 13.79 -2.66
N SER A 129 6.50 13.59 -1.69
CA SER A 129 6.20 13.94 -0.30
C SER A 129 5.90 15.42 -0.15
N GLY A 130 4.78 15.76 0.48
CA GLY A 130 4.33 17.15 0.65
C GLY A 130 3.48 17.69 -0.50
N HIS A 131 3.41 17.01 -1.64
CA HIS A 131 2.52 17.38 -2.74
C HIS A 131 1.11 16.79 -2.54
N PRO A 132 0.07 17.36 -3.16
CA PRO A 132 -1.28 16.80 -3.13
C PRO A 132 -1.32 15.39 -3.70
N SER A 133 -2.15 14.54 -3.11
CA SER A 133 -2.40 13.21 -3.68
C SER A 133 -3.25 13.33 -4.95
N PRO A 134 -2.83 12.72 -6.07
CA PRO A 134 -3.60 12.76 -7.32
C PRO A 134 -4.91 11.98 -7.16
N GLN A 135 -5.97 12.52 -7.73
CA GLN A 135 -7.28 11.85 -7.77
C GLN A 135 -7.39 10.95 -9.01
N HIS A 136 -6.73 11.34 -10.11
CA HIS A 136 -6.75 10.64 -11.39
C HIS A 136 -5.34 10.31 -11.87
N TYR A 137 -5.22 9.31 -12.72
CA TYR A 137 -3.93 8.86 -13.28
C TYR A 137 -3.18 9.97 -14.02
N GLU A 138 -3.90 10.82 -14.72
CA GLU A 138 -3.35 11.93 -15.52
C GLU A 138 -2.66 12.98 -14.64
N GLU A 139 -3.12 13.15 -13.41
CA GLU A 139 -2.59 14.11 -12.44
C GLU A 139 -1.28 13.63 -11.79
N ILE A 140 -0.97 12.33 -11.91
CA ILE A 140 0.28 11.77 -11.37
C ILE A 140 1.46 12.37 -12.10
N GLU A 141 2.40 12.92 -11.34
CA GLU A 141 3.59 13.56 -11.88
C GLU A 141 4.38 12.64 -12.82
N LYS A 142 4.76 13.15 -13.99
CA LYS A 142 5.53 12.39 -14.99
C LYS A 142 6.84 11.89 -14.41
N GLU A 143 7.45 12.66 -13.52
CA GLU A 143 8.69 12.29 -12.86
C GLU A 143 8.49 11.06 -11.95
N LEU A 144 7.40 11.00 -11.18
CA LEU A 144 7.09 9.84 -10.37
C LEU A 144 6.88 8.59 -11.25
N LYS A 145 6.15 8.73 -12.36
CA LYS A 145 5.93 7.63 -13.32
C LYS A 145 7.23 7.08 -13.91
N ARG A 146 8.25 7.92 -14.08
CA ARG A 146 9.56 7.51 -14.60
C ARG A 146 10.45 6.82 -13.56
N ARG A 147 10.21 7.09 -12.27
CA ARG A 147 11.03 6.56 -11.18
C ARG A 147 10.62 5.17 -10.74
N VAL A 148 9.39 4.73 -11.02
CA VAL A 148 8.92 3.38 -10.72
C VAL A 148 9.31 2.40 -11.83
N ASP A 149 9.50 1.13 -11.47
CA ASP A 149 9.92 0.10 -12.43
C ASP A 149 8.76 -0.35 -13.35
N PHE A 150 7.52 -0.25 -12.89
CA PHE A 150 6.34 -0.60 -13.69
C PHE A 150 5.13 0.27 -13.35
N CYS A 151 4.47 0.80 -14.38
CA CYS A 151 3.21 1.50 -14.26
C CYS A 151 2.09 0.58 -14.77
N VAL A 152 1.17 0.21 -13.88
CA VAL A 152 -0.04 -0.51 -14.30
C VAL A 152 -0.86 0.42 -15.19
N PRO A 153 -1.28 -0.02 -16.41
CA PRO A 153 -2.09 0.79 -17.29
C PRO A 153 -3.42 1.22 -16.66
N PRO A 154 -3.91 2.44 -16.90
CA PRO A 154 -5.17 2.92 -16.34
C PRO A 154 -6.37 2.38 -17.11
N LEU A 155 -6.57 1.06 -17.07
CA LEU A 155 -7.72 0.41 -17.72
C LEU A 155 -9.00 0.73 -16.94
N PRO A 156 -10.13 1.04 -17.63
CA PRO A 156 -11.39 1.36 -16.97
C PRO A 156 -11.84 0.34 -15.92
N GLU A 157 -11.60 -0.94 -16.17
CA GLU A 157 -11.96 -2.05 -15.27
C GLU A 157 -11.11 -2.09 -13.97
N LEU A 158 -10.00 -1.35 -13.94
CA LEU A 158 -9.11 -1.26 -12.79
C LEU A 158 -9.27 0.05 -12.01
N LEU A 159 -10.11 0.97 -12.49
CA LEU A 159 -10.25 2.27 -11.84
C LEU A 159 -11.28 2.23 -10.71
N SER A 160 -10.94 2.83 -9.59
CA SER A 160 -11.89 3.12 -8.51
C SER A 160 -12.65 4.41 -8.79
N THR A 161 -13.88 4.48 -8.31
CA THR A 161 -14.68 5.72 -8.28
C THR A 161 -14.34 6.57 -7.05
N GLU A 162 -13.64 6.01 -6.08
CA GLU A 162 -13.21 6.74 -4.88
C GLU A 162 -11.98 7.59 -5.21
N THR A 163 -12.03 8.87 -4.88
CA THR A 163 -10.97 9.85 -5.14
C THR A 163 -10.28 10.31 -3.85
N ARG A 164 -10.68 9.77 -2.71
CA ARG A 164 -10.11 10.10 -1.40
C ARG A 164 -9.27 8.95 -0.86
N GLY A 165 -8.26 9.29 -0.07
CA GLY A 165 -7.50 8.30 0.68
C GLY A 165 -8.37 7.57 1.72
N SER A 166 -7.92 6.39 2.13
CA SER A 166 -8.60 5.61 3.18
C SER A 166 -8.78 6.40 4.46
N ARG A 167 -9.84 6.11 5.20
CA ARG A 167 -9.92 6.48 6.63
C ARG A 167 -8.72 5.91 7.37
N ILE A 168 -8.20 6.61 8.37
CA ILE A 168 -7.09 6.10 9.20
C ILE A 168 -7.52 6.06 10.65
N VAL A 169 -7.47 4.87 11.23
CA VAL A 169 -7.79 4.60 12.63
C VAL A 169 -6.55 4.04 13.31
N LYS A 170 -6.10 4.67 14.39
CA LYS A 170 -5.00 4.15 15.22
C LYS A 170 -5.55 3.42 16.44
N LEU A 171 -5.11 2.19 16.64
CA LEU A 171 -5.38 1.43 17.86
C LEU A 171 -4.30 1.76 18.88
N LEU A 172 -4.73 2.24 20.05
CA LEU A 172 -3.85 2.60 21.15
C LEU A 172 -3.53 1.37 22.04
N PRO A 173 -2.43 1.43 22.83
CA PRO A 173 -2.03 0.31 23.68
C PRO A 173 -3.07 -0.14 24.72
N ASP A 174 -3.97 0.77 25.12
CA ASP A 174 -5.08 0.51 26.05
C ASP A 174 -6.31 -0.14 25.39
N GLY A 175 -6.25 -0.37 24.06
CA GLY A 175 -7.34 -0.96 23.28
C GLY A 175 -8.34 0.03 22.72
N THR A 176 -8.22 1.32 23.03
CA THR A 176 -9.06 2.37 22.44
C THR A 176 -8.56 2.75 21.04
N THR A 177 -9.41 3.41 20.28
CA THR A 177 -9.09 3.86 18.91
C THR A 177 -9.13 5.37 18.77
N THR A 178 -8.29 5.91 17.91
CA THR A 178 -8.28 7.33 17.52
C THR A 178 -8.35 7.45 16.01
N ILE A 179 -9.25 8.29 15.51
CA ILE A 179 -9.34 8.60 14.07
C ILE A 179 -8.31 9.67 13.74
N LEU A 180 -7.33 9.34 12.91
CA LEU A 180 -6.30 10.26 12.44
C LEU A 180 -6.68 10.95 11.12
N ARG A 181 -7.51 10.29 10.32
CA ARG A 181 -8.09 10.80 9.09
C ARG A 181 -9.49 10.21 8.94
N PRO A 182 -10.54 11.06 8.86
CA PRO A 182 -11.93 10.61 8.71
C PRO A 182 -12.22 10.06 7.31
#